data_237ab5e3d434929341a0e6e7a289a6f2
#
_entry.id   237ab5e3d434929341a0e6e7a289a6f2
#
_cell.length_a   1.000
_cell.length_b   1.000
_cell.length_c   1.000
_cell.angle_alpha   90.00
_cell.angle_beta   90.00
_cell.angle_gamma   90.00
#
_symmetry.space_group_name_H-M   'P 1'
#
loop_
_entity.id
_entity.type
_entity.pdbx_description
1 polymer ?
#
loop_
_entity_poly.entity_id
_entity_poly.type
_entity_poly.pdbx_seq_one_letter_code
_entity_poly.pdbx_strand_id
1 'polypeptide(L)'
;MFKFLLLIAFLCPPALFANEFCHILSNEANNRGVRFDNTDNVYKVGGKGRLHFYSAPNEKCIEKDVFVVPGNELYAYVEYGEYYSVMYVSDDGDQVDGWVKKDRLVETKYGIAPDYDTQK
;
A
#
# COMPACT_ATOMS: atom_id res chain seq x y z
N MET A 1 -46.64 7.35 -19.35
CA MET A 1 -46.43 8.20 -18.18
C MET A 1 -45.64 7.53 -17.05
N PHE A 2 -45.76 6.25 -16.90
CA PHE A 2 -45.09 5.57 -15.79
C PHE A 2 -43.65 5.11 -16.11
N LYS A 3 -43.18 5.36 -17.33
CA LYS A 3 -41.89 4.89 -17.80
C LYS A 3 -40.72 5.74 -17.33
N PHE A 4 -40.97 6.90 -16.76
CA PHE A 4 -39.93 7.84 -16.35
C PHE A 4 -39.27 7.49 -15.02
N LEU A 5 -39.91 6.68 -14.23
CA LEU A 5 -39.40 6.31 -12.90
C LEU A 5 -38.34 5.24 -12.94
N LEU A 6 -38.21 4.54 -14.06
CA LEU A 6 -37.25 3.43 -14.19
C LEU A 6 -35.85 3.87 -14.57
N LEU A 7 -35.69 5.11 -15.03
CA LEU A 7 -34.40 5.61 -15.50
C LEU A 7 -33.51 6.14 -14.38
N ILE A 8 -34.04 6.34 -13.19
CA ILE A 8 -33.32 6.95 -12.08
C ILE A 8 -32.54 5.90 -11.29
N ALA A 9 -32.88 4.61 -11.45
CA ALA A 9 -32.31 3.53 -10.64
C ALA A 9 -30.93 3.09 -11.05
N PHE A 10 -30.37 3.62 -12.15
CA PHE A 10 -29.09 3.13 -12.69
C PHE A 10 -27.93 4.09 -12.52
N LEU A 11 -28.10 5.15 -11.76
CA LEU A 11 -27.02 6.10 -11.52
C LEU A 11 -26.21 5.68 -10.30
N CYS A 12 -25.45 4.57 -10.40
CA CYS A 12 -24.46 4.21 -9.40
C CYS A 12 -23.21 5.03 -9.65
N PRO A 13 -22.68 5.74 -8.64
CA PRO A 13 -21.42 6.48 -8.81
C PRO A 13 -20.28 5.51 -9.14
N PRO A 14 -19.44 5.80 -10.15
CA PRO A 14 -18.30 4.95 -10.46
C PRO A 14 -17.32 4.76 -9.29
N ALA A 15 -17.29 5.70 -8.35
CA ALA A 15 -16.43 5.66 -7.19
C ALA A 15 -16.70 4.46 -6.27
N LEU A 16 -17.97 4.01 -6.18
CA LEU A 16 -18.31 2.85 -5.36
C LEU A 16 -17.74 1.56 -5.89
N PHE A 17 -17.72 1.40 -7.21
CA PHE A 17 -17.15 0.20 -7.83
C PHE A 17 -15.63 0.18 -7.68
N ALA A 18 -14.97 1.34 -7.79
CA ALA A 18 -13.53 1.44 -7.63
C ALA A 18 -13.11 1.06 -6.21
N ASN A 19 -13.85 1.54 -5.18
CA ASN A 19 -13.54 1.23 -3.79
C ASN A 19 -13.72 -0.25 -3.49
N GLU A 20 -14.78 -0.85 -4.01
CA GLU A 20 -15.02 -2.28 -3.81
C GLU A 20 -13.97 -3.13 -4.50
N PHE A 21 -13.60 -2.78 -5.73
CA PHE A 21 -12.53 -3.46 -6.45
C PHE A 21 -11.22 -3.41 -5.67
N CYS A 22 -10.86 -2.25 -5.17
CA CYS A 22 -9.61 -2.09 -4.42
C CYS A 22 -9.62 -2.87 -3.11
N HIS A 23 -10.75 -2.89 -2.42
CA HIS A 23 -10.89 -3.63 -1.18
C HIS A 23 -10.74 -5.14 -1.40
N ILE A 24 -11.40 -5.68 -2.42
CA ILE A 24 -11.31 -7.09 -2.76
C ILE A 24 -9.89 -7.45 -3.18
N LEU A 25 -9.28 -6.63 -4.02
CA LEU A 25 -7.91 -6.87 -4.47
C LEU A 25 -6.92 -6.81 -3.32
N SER A 26 -7.07 -5.88 -2.39
CA SER A 26 -6.20 -5.79 -1.23
C SER A 26 -6.27 -7.06 -0.38
N ASN A 27 -7.46 -7.58 -0.15
CA ASN A 27 -7.64 -8.81 0.60
C ASN A 27 -6.99 -9.99 -0.11
N GLU A 28 -7.18 -10.11 -1.42
CA GLU A 28 -6.57 -11.17 -2.21
C GLU A 28 -5.05 -11.08 -2.17
N ALA A 29 -4.51 -9.90 -2.34
CA ALA A 29 -3.07 -9.68 -2.36
C ALA A 29 -2.44 -10.00 -1.00
N ASN A 30 -3.10 -9.64 0.10
CA ASN A 30 -2.61 -9.97 1.43
C ASN A 30 -2.61 -11.47 1.70
N ASN A 31 -3.55 -12.19 1.10
CA ASN A 31 -3.64 -13.65 1.29
C ASN A 31 -2.69 -14.42 0.39
N ARG A 32 -2.41 -13.92 -0.82
CA ARG A 32 -1.62 -14.62 -1.82
C ARG A 32 -0.19 -14.13 -1.95
N GLY A 33 0.10 -12.94 -1.44
CA GLY A 33 1.42 -12.35 -1.56
C GLY A 33 2.46 -13.06 -0.71
N VAL A 34 3.72 -12.74 -0.99
CA VAL A 34 4.86 -13.31 -0.26
C VAL A 34 5.15 -12.42 0.94
N ARG A 35 5.18 -13.02 2.12
CA ARG A 35 5.46 -12.28 3.36
C ARG A 35 6.94 -12.05 3.56
N PHE A 36 7.26 -10.88 4.06
CA PHE A 36 8.63 -10.52 4.40
C PHE A 36 9.02 -11.08 5.77
N ASP A 37 10.32 -11.32 5.92
CA ASP A 37 10.92 -11.63 7.21
C ASP A 37 11.06 -10.31 8.00
N ASN A 38 10.71 -10.33 9.27
CA ASN A 38 10.75 -9.13 10.13
C ASN A 38 12.18 -8.69 10.47
N THR A 39 13.19 -9.47 10.15
CA THR A 39 14.58 -9.13 10.46
C THR A 39 15.26 -8.28 9.38
N ASP A 40 14.66 -8.18 8.19
CA ASP A 40 15.23 -7.41 7.08
C ASP A 40 14.17 -6.69 6.24
N ASN A 41 13.09 -6.29 6.86
CA ASN A 41 11.94 -5.74 6.14
C ASN A 41 11.84 -4.21 6.17
N VAL A 42 12.88 -3.51 6.54
CA VAL A 42 12.89 -2.04 6.49
C VAL A 42 13.48 -1.59 5.16
N TYR A 43 12.74 -0.75 4.47
CA TYR A 43 13.14 -0.19 3.19
C TYR A 43 13.15 1.33 3.25
N LYS A 44 14.04 1.93 2.50
CA LYS A 44 14.12 3.39 2.39
C LYS A 44 13.55 3.81 1.04
N VAL A 45 12.80 4.89 1.03
CA VAL A 45 12.28 5.45 -0.21
C VAL A 45 13.42 6.11 -0.98
N GLY A 46 13.65 5.66 -2.20
CA GLY A 46 14.67 6.21 -3.10
C GLY A 46 14.04 6.97 -4.25
N GLY A 47 14.87 7.32 -5.23
CA GLY A 47 14.41 8.03 -6.42
C GLY A 47 14.09 9.48 -6.14
N LYS A 48 13.26 10.07 -6.99
CA LYS A 48 12.87 11.47 -6.92
C LYS A 48 11.34 11.58 -6.83
N GLY A 49 10.88 12.58 -6.08
CA GLY A 49 9.48 12.89 -5.98
C GLY A 49 8.73 12.01 -4.99
N ARG A 50 7.46 12.31 -4.84
CA ARG A 50 6.59 11.63 -3.90
C ARG A 50 6.34 10.19 -4.30
N LEU A 51 6.30 9.30 -3.31
CA LEU A 51 5.87 7.93 -3.51
C LEU A 51 4.47 7.80 -2.91
N HIS A 52 3.46 7.69 -3.76
CA HIS A 52 2.08 7.63 -3.32
C HIS A 52 1.72 6.23 -2.81
N PHE A 53 0.80 6.21 -1.86
CA PHE A 53 0.20 4.98 -1.38
C PHE A 53 -0.96 4.57 -2.28
N TYR A 54 -1.25 3.28 -2.28
CA TYR A 54 -2.37 2.67 -2.98
C TYR A 54 -3.14 1.83 -1.97
N SER A 55 -4.46 1.86 -2.06
CA SER A 55 -5.29 1.04 -1.17
C SER A 55 -5.26 -0.44 -1.55
N ALA A 56 -4.78 -0.75 -2.75
CA ALA A 56 -4.57 -2.11 -3.26
C ALA A 56 -3.48 -2.05 -4.31
N PRO A 57 -2.86 -3.20 -4.68
CA PRO A 57 -1.74 -3.21 -5.64
C PRO A 57 -2.22 -3.04 -7.08
N ASN A 58 -2.76 -1.88 -7.40
CA ASN A 58 -3.24 -1.54 -8.74
C ASN A 58 -3.25 -0.02 -8.90
N GLU A 59 -2.94 0.45 -10.11
CA GLU A 59 -2.91 1.88 -10.42
C GLU A 59 -4.23 2.60 -10.11
N LYS A 60 -5.35 1.90 -10.27
CA LYS A 60 -6.68 2.46 -10.02
C LYS A 60 -6.94 2.74 -8.55
N CYS A 61 -6.13 2.19 -7.67
CA CYS A 61 -6.31 2.29 -6.23
C CYS A 61 -5.42 3.34 -5.58
N ILE A 62 -4.88 4.26 -6.37
CA ILE A 62 -4.00 5.31 -5.87
C ILE A 62 -4.72 6.23 -4.88
N GLU A 63 -4.02 6.57 -3.81
CA GLU A 63 -4.46 7.54 -2.82
C GLU A 63 -3.63 8.81 -2.99
N LYS A 64 -4.15 9.77 -3.74
CA LYS A 64 -3.38 10.93 -4.20
C LYS A 64 -2.86 11.82 -3.08
N ASP A 65 -3.56 11.86 -1.96
CA ASP A 65 -3.19 12.73 -0.84
C ASP A 65 -2.32 12.04 0.20
N VAL A 66 -2.00 10.75 -0.01
CA VAL A 66 -1.20 9.96 0.93
C VAL A 66 0.10 9.56 0.25
N PHE A 67 1.22 10.02 0.79
CA PHE A 67 2.52 9.77 0.18
C PHE A 67 3.65 9.86 1.20
N VAL A 68 4.79 9.29 0.83
CA VAL A 68 6.06 9.47 1.52
C VAL A 68 7.06 10.07 0.55
N VAL A 69 8.19 10.50 1.06
CA VAL A 69 9.23 11.18 0.25
C VAL A 69 10.55 10.44 0.37
N PRO A 70 11.49 10.69 -0.57
CA PRO A 70 12.80 10.03 -0.51
C PRO A 70 13.46 10.22 0.85
N GLY A 71 14.05 9.14 1.36
CA GLY A 71 14.66 9.11 2.68
C GLY A 71 13.78 8.58 3.78
N ASN A 72 12.46 8.58 3.62
CA ASN A 72 11.57 7.96 4.60
C ASN A 72 11.78 6.45 4.63
N GLU A 73 11.61 5.85 5.80
CA GLU A 73 11.72 4.41 5.97
C GLU A 73 10.36 3.78 6.15
N LEU A 74 10.17 2.62 5.51
CA LEU A 74 8.93 1.87 5.52
C LEU A 74 9.19 0.45 6.01
N TYR A 75 8.19 -0.11 6.69
CA TYR A 75 8.22 -1.52 7.09
C TYR A 75 7.38 -2.30 6.09
N ALA A 76 8.01 -3.25 5.38
CA ALA A 76 7.33 -4.06 4.38
C ALA A 76 6.81 -5.36 4.98
N TYR A 77 5.60 -5.74 4.59
CA TYR A 77 4.93 -6.94 5.11
C TYR A 77 4.66 -7.98 4.05
N VAL A 78 4.23 -7.56 2.86
CA VAL A 78 3.82 -8.48 1.79
C VAL A 78 4.27 -7.93 0.46
N GLU A 79 4.77 -8.80 -0.40
CA GLU A 79 5.02 -8.50 -1.81
C GLU A 79 3.94 -9.13 -2.66
N TYR A 80 3.34 -8.34 -3.56
CA TYR A 80 2.37 -8.84 -4.52
C TYR A 80 2.54 -8.07 -5.83
N GLY A 81 2.95 -8.77 -6.88
CA GLY A 81 3.23 -8.12 -8.16
C GLY A 81 4.32 -7.07 -8.02
N GLU A 82 4.05 -5.89 -8.50
CA GLU A 82 4.98 -4.76 -8.48
C GLU A 82 4.86 -3.89 -7.23
N TYR A 83 4.14 -4.35 -6.22
CA TYR A 83 3.83 -3.57 -5.02
C TYR A 83 4.25 -4.30 -3.76
N TYR A 84 4.58 -3.49 -2.73
CA TYR A 84 4.78 -3.96 -1.37
C TYR A 84 3.69 -3.37 -0.47
N SER A 85 3.12 -4.19 0.37
CA SER A 85 2.30 -3.71 1.48
C SER A 85 3.25 -3.21 2.56
N VAL A 86 3.07 -1.96 2.98
CA VAL A 86 4.02 -1.30 3.89
C VAL A 86 3.30 -0.50 4.97
N MET A 87 4.06 -0.17 6.01
CA MET A 87 3.65 0.76 7.05
C MET A 87 4.68 1.87 7.18
N TYR A 88 4.20 3.09 7.29
CA TYR A 88 5.04 4.25 7.60
C TYR A 88 4.60 4.83 8.94
N VAL A 89 5.57 5.12 9.80
CA VAL A 89 5.30 5.79 11.07
C VAL A 89 6.00 7.16 11.02
N SER A 90 5.21 8.22 11.13
CA SER A 90 5.74 9.58 11.11
C SER A 90 6.41 9.92 12.43
N ASP A 91 7.15 11.05 12.44
CA ASP A 91 7.80 11.54 13.65
C ASP A 91 6.80 11.83 14.76
N ASP A 92 5.57 12.18 14.41
CA ASP A 92 4.50 12.43 15.36
C ASP A 92 3.86 11.16 15.92
N GLY A 93 4.24 9.99 15.37
CA GLY A 93 3.68 8.72 15.79
C GLY A 93 2.46 8.28 14.98
N ASP A 94 2.05 9.07 13.98
CA ASP A 94 0.95 8.68 13.10
C ASP A 94 1.38 7.53 12.20
N GLN A 95 0.48 6.58 12.00
CA GLN A 95 0.75 5.39 11.22
C GLN A 95 -0.07 5.42 9.92
N VAL A 96 0.59 5.09 8.81
CA VAL A 96 -0.06 4.98 7.51
C VAL A 96 0.27 3.60 6.94
N ASP A 97 -0.77 2.86 6.56
CA ASP A 97 -0.62 1.55 5.94
C ASP A 97 -1.15 1.60 4.51
N GLY A 98 -0.55 0.83 3.64
CA GLY A 98 -1.00 0.72 2.27
C GLY A 98 0.01 0.03 1.39
N TRP A 99 -0.21 0.10 0.10
CA TRP A 99 0.67 -0.47 -0.91
C TRP A 99 1.45 0.63 -1.59
N VAL A 100 2.71 0.36 -1.92
CA VAL A 100 3.55 1.27 -2.70
C VAL A 100 4.26 0.48 -3.79
N LYS A 101 4.69 1.17 -4.84
CA LYS A 101 5.46 0.55 -5.91
C LYS A 101 6.84 0.19 -5.41
N LYS A 102 7.23 -1.07 -5.58
CA LYS A 102 8.48 -1.59 -5.03
C LYS A 102 9.72 -1.03 -5.70
N ASP A 103 9.62 -0.54 -6.93
CA ASP A 103 10.77 -0.03 -7.67
C ASP A 103 11.38 1.25 -7.08
N ARG A 104 10.66 1.90 -6.15
CA ARG A 104 11.17 3.08 -5.44
C ARG A 104 11.81 2.74 -4.10
N LEU A 105 11.84 1.47 -3.71
CA LEU A 105 12.29 1.05 -2.39
C LEU A 105 13.69 0.45 -2.44
N VAL A 106 14.53 0.84 -1.48
CA VAL A 106 15.91 0.43 -1.36
C VAL A 106 16.08 -0.33 -0.05
N GLU A 107 16.71 -1.50 -0.11
CA GLU A 107 16.95 -2.31 1.08
C GLU A 107 17.87 -1.61 2.06
N THR A 108 17.54 -1.69 3.35
CA THR A 108 18.42 -1.20 4.42
C THR A 108 19.17 -2.34 5.09
N LYS A 109 18.71 -3.58 4.91
CA LYS A 109 19.26 -4.81 5.49
C LYS A 109 19.01 -4.95 6.99
N TYR A 110 18.11 -4.12 7.55
CA TYR A 110 17.63 -4.33 8.91
C TYR A 110 16.10 -4.39 8.92
N GLY A 111 15.53 -4.82 10.03
CA GLY A 111 14.10 -5.06 10.14
C GLY A 111 13.48 -4.46 11.38
N ILE A 112 12.16 -4.60 11.48
CA ILE A 112 11.40 -4.13 12.62
C ILE A 112 11.71 -4.97 13.87
N ALA A 113 12.03 -6.26 13.68
CA ALA A 113 12.38 -7.15 14.78
C ALA A 113 13.90 -7.28 14.89
N PRO A 114 14.45 -7.40 16.10
CA PRO A 114 15.88 -7.57 16.25
C PRO A 114 16.35 -8.90 15.68
N ASP A 115 17.56 -8.90 15.12
CA ASP A 115 18.22 -10.10 14.66
C ASP A 115 18.99 -10.69 15.84
N TYR A 116 18.55 -11.83 16.33
CA TYR A 116 19.15 -12.45 17.51
C TYR A 116 20.58 -12.92 17.26
N ASP A 117 20.95 -13.18 16.02
CA ASP A 117 22.30 -13.63 15.69
C ASP A 117 23.34 -12.50 15.82
N THR A 118 22.91 -11.25 15.73
CA THR A 118 23.80 -10.09 15.83
C THR A 118 23.90 -9.52 17.24
N GLN A 119 23.12 -10.02 18.19
CA GLN A 119 23.08 -9.52 19.57
C GLN A 119 24.09 -10.19 20.48
N LYS A 120 24.89 -11.07 19.95
CA LYS A 120 25.95 -11.69 20.70
C LYS A 120 27.20 -10.81 20.70
#